data_0bb8d164d1f772c267cfc2d35bce70a6
#
_entry.id   0bb8d164d1f772c267cfc2d35bce70a6
#
_cell.length_a   1.000
_cell.length_b   1.000
_cell.length_c   1.000
_cell.angle_alpha   90.00
_cell.angle_beta   90.00
_cell.angle_gamma   90.00
#
_symmetry.space_group_name_H-M   'P 1'
#
loop_
_entity.id
_entity.type
_entity.pdbx_description
1 polymer ?
#
loop_
_entity_poly.entity_id
_entity_poly.type
_entity_poly.pdbx_seq_one_letter_code
_entity_poly.pdbx_strand_id
1 'polypeptide(L)'
;VLLPDPDQAAAALRALAPGVAVPPVNASLLIRPDGVVPVPARAGRELDVEKTVAALPYAIGAGDVGLVVELMARQVEPAIGSPGPAQAQAEALLARPFTLVAGDALTGFSATWAVEPPAVAEWLIAQPVEPVEPAGDEDPSTPPGPGDARLVLTVREEAVRARLERLGSQLTDDVALDVGRTLPAVRAAVEAGEGQATVALVHPPRTYTVQPGDTLISVARAHGFPVWRIAEANPGIEPGALRPGQPIVIPSIDVLFPLPLIADRRIVVDVSDQRLYAYEGATLVHDSICSTGIASSPTITGTFQILSKEEEAYASSWDLWMPHFMGVYRAGPDFTNGIHGLPTLSSGARLWEGYLGRPVSYGCIVIGLDEAAALYEWTELGTLVVIQE
;
A
#
# COMPACT_ATOMS: atom_id res chain seq x y z
N VAL A 1 24.69 -73.18 -11.59
CA VAL A 1 24.36 -72.06 -10.66
C VAL A 1 24.43 -70.80 -11.46
N LEU A 2 23.33 -70.10 -11.68
CA LEU A 2 23.30 -68.80 -12.28
C LEU A 2 23.40 -67.75 -11.16
N LEU A 3 24.37 -66.89 -11.26
CA LEU A 3 24.43 -65.72 -10.40
C LEU A 3 23.52 -64.63 -11.00
N PRO A 4 22.63 -64.03 -10.23
CA PRO A 4 21.86 -62.90 -10.74
C PRO A 4 22.81 -61.73 -11.05
N ASP A 5 22.69 -61.17 -12.24
CA ASP A 5 23.42 -59.95 -12.62
C ASP A 5 22.79 -58.77 -11.85
N PRO A 6 23.55 -58.10 -10.96
CA PRO A 6 23.00 -57.05 -10.13
C PRO A 6 22.45 -55.89 -10.96
N ASP A 7 23.03 -55.57 -12.11
CA ASP A 7 22.60 -54.45 -12.95
C ASP A 7 21.28 -54.76 -13.67
N GLN A 8 21.11 -55.99 -14.15
CA GLN A 8 19.86 -56.45 -14.75
C GLN A 8 18.75 -56.52 -13.69
N ALA A 9 19.06 -57.04 -12.50
CA ALA A 9 18.13 -57.08 -11.38
C ALA A 9 17.67 -55.68 -10.96
N ALA A 10 18.62 -54.73 -10.85
CA ALA A 10 18.31 -53.32 -10.54
C ALA A 10 17.44 -52.68 -11.61
N ALA A 11 17.70 -52.93 -12.91
CA ALA A 11 16.89 -52.42 -14.00
C ALA A 11 15.44 -52.99 -13.95
N ALA A 12 15.27 -54.27 -13.69
CA ALA A 12 13.96 -54.90 -13.55
C ALA A 12 13.20 -54.31 -12.32
N LEU A 13 13.88 -54.17 -11.19
CA LEU A 13 13.29 -53.56 -9.99
C LEU A 13 12.91 -52.09 -10.18
N ARG A 14 13.70 -51.29 -10.89
CA ARG A 14 13.35 -49.92 -11.26
C ARG A 14 12.10 -49.85 -12.13
N ALA A 15 11.90 -50.82 -13.02
CA ALA A 15 10.68 -50.92 -13.82
C ALA A 15 9.43 -51.24 -12.97
N LEU A 16 9.59 -51.94 -11.85
CA LEU A 16 8.51 -52.25 -10.90
C LEU A 16 8.27 -51.10 -9.89
N ALA A 17 9.24 -50.26 -9.65
CA ALA A 17 9.20 -49.22 -8.63
C ALA A 17 7.94 -48.33 -8.67
N PRO A 18 7.43 -47.89 -9.85
CA PRO A 18 6.20 -47.06 -9.89
C PRO A 18 4.95 -47.81 -9.36
N GLY A 19 4.90 -49.15 -9.48
CA GLY A 19 3.77 -49.97 -9.00
C GLY A 19 3.81 -50.19 -7.48
N VAL A 20 4.94 -49.93 -6.84
CA VAL A 20 5.14 -50.12 -5.39
C VAL A 20 5.13 -48.80 -4.65
N ALA A 21 5.47 -47.72 -5.33
CA ALA A 21 5.57 -46.39 -4.75
C ALA A 21 4.22 -45.88 -4.26
N VAL A 22 4.22 -45.33 -3.05
CA VAL A 22 3.12 -44.58 -2.48
C VAL A 22 3.67 -43.19 -2.17
N PRO A 23 3.21 -42.14 -2.85
CA PRO A 23 3.73 -40.78 -2.61
C PRO A 23 3.41 -40.29 -1.18
N PRO A 24 4.27 -39.54 -0.56
CA PRO A 24 3.97 -38.92 0.71
C PRO A 24 2.86 -37.87 0.56
N VAL A 25 2.11 -37.65 1.62
CA VAL A 25 1.06 -36.63 1.69
C VAL A 25 1.49 -35.57 2.70
N ASN A 26 1.62 -34.34 2.27
CA ASN A 26 1.96 -33.23 3.14
C ASN A 26 0.86 -32.93 4.16
N ALA A 27 1.27 -32.47 5.33
CA ALA A 27 0.34 -31.85 6.26
C ALA A 27 -0.36 -30.64 5.62
N SER A 28 -1.61 -30.43 5.98
CA SER A 28 -2.39 -29.29 5.52
C SER A 28 -3.28 -28.73 6.63
N LEU A 29 -3.97 -27.63 6.36
CA LEU A 29 -4.81 -26.95 7.33
C LEU A 29 -6.18 -26.67 6.69
N LEU A 30 -7.24 -27.14 7.31
CA LEU A 30 -8.61 -26.81 6.94
C LEU A 30 -9.10 -25.68 7.86
N ILE A 31 -9.36 -24.51 7.28
CA ILE A 31 -9.88 -23.35 8.00
C ILE A 31 -11.35 -23.21 7.65
N ARG A 32 -12.21 -23.23 8.68
CA ARG A 32 -13.66 -23.22 8.57
C ARG A 32 -14.26 -22.18 9.52
N PRO A 33 -15.51 -21.74 9.31
CA PRO A 33 -16.19 -20.82 10.22
C PRO A 33 -16.30 -21.30 11.67
N ASP A 34 -16.26 -22.61 11.90
CA ASP A 34 -16.34 -23.27 13.20
C ASP A 34 -14.96 -23.60 13.81
N GLY A 35 -13.86 -23.33 13.11
CA GLY A 35 -12.51 -23.49 13.65
C GLY A 35 -11.46 -23.95 12.64
N VAL A 36 -10.29 -24.25 13.17
CA VAL A 36 -9.11 -24.68 12.44
C VAL A 36 -8.86 -26.16 12.70
N VAL A 37 -8.79 -26.96 11.64
CA VAL A 37 -8.59 -28.41 11.72
C VAL A 37 -7.28 -28.77 11.02
N PRO A 38 -6.25 -29.22 11.77
CA PRO A 38 -5.03 -29.73 11.17
C PRO A 38 -5.27 -31.08 10.49
N VAL A 39 -4.73 -31.23 9.29
CA VAL A 39 -4.69 -32.52 8.57
C VAL A 39 -3.26 -33.07 8.67
N PRO A 40 -3.06 -34.19 9.33
CA PRO A 40 -1.73 -34.74 9.55
C PRO A 40 -1.09 -35.21 8.24
N ALA A 41 0.22 -35.07 8.18
CA ALA A 41 1.03 -35.65 7.11
C ALA A 41 1.01 -37.20 7.14
N ARG A 42 1.28 -37.79 6.00
CA ARG A 42 1.47 -39.26 5.88
C ARG A 42 2.75 -39.51 5.10
N ALA A 43 3.65 -40.28 5.69
CA ALA A 43 4.83 -40.74 5.00
C ALA A 43 4.45 -41.64 3.81
N GLY A 44 5.19 -41.48 2.74
CA GLY A 44 5.16 -42.31 1.58
C GLY A 44 6.09 -43.52 1.71
N ARG A 45 6.15 -44.33 0.67
CA ARG A 45 7.13 -45.39 0.53
C ARG A 45 7.56 -45.54 -0.91
N GLU A 46 8.79 -45.93 -1.12
CA GLU A 46 9.30 -46.26 -2.45
C GLU A 46 10.18 -47.52 -2.36
N LEU A 47 10.37 -48.15 -3.50
CA LEU A 47 11.20 -49.34 -3.56
C LEU A 47 12.67 -48.98 -3.33
N ASP A 48 13.30 -49.58 -2.33
CA ASP A 48 14.74 -49.51 -2.12
C ASP A 48 15.43 -50.56 -3.01
N VAL A 49 15.76 -50.13 -4.23
CA VAL A 49 16.31 -51.02 -5.26
C VAL A 49 17.65 -51.60 -4.78
N GLU A 50 18.48 -50.79 -4.15
CA GLU A 50 19.82 -51.21 -3.70
C GLU A 50 19.71 -52.27 -2.61
N LYS A 51 18.90 -52.05 -1.58
CA LYS A 51 18.69 -53.06 -0.53
C LYS A 51 17.99 -54.32 -1.05
N THR A 52 17.06 -54.15 -1.99
CA THR A 52 16.39 -55.32 -2.59
C THR A 52 17.37 -56.16 -3.41
N VAL A 53 18.25 -55.53 -4.21
CA VAL A 53 19.33 -56.24 -4.95
C VAL A 53 20.31 -56.91 -3.99
N ALA A 54 20.71 -56.23 -2.91
CA ALA A 54 21.61 -56.80 -1.91
C ALA A 54 21.01 -58.00 -1.15
N ALA A 55 19.67 -58.07 -1.06
CA ALA A 55 18.96 -59.18 -0.43
C ALA A 55 18.70 -60.38 -1.39
N LEU A 56 19.02 -60.25 -2.67
CA LEU A 56 18.89 -61.36 -3.62
C LEU A 56 19.81 -62.51 -3.24
N PRO A 57 19.34 -63.76 -3.36
CA PRO A 57 20.18 -64.96 -3.06
C PRO A 57 21.38 -65.01 -4.00
N TYR A 58 22.55 -65.28 -3.46
CA TYR A 58 23.82 -65.30 -4.21
C TYR A 58 23.90 -66.42 -5.28
N ALA A 59 22.99 -67.35 -5.22
CA ALA A 59 22.94 -68.44 -6.21
C ALA A 59 21.50 -68.92 -6.41
N ILE A 60 21.08 -69.01 -7.66
CA ILE A 60 19.79 -69.65 -8.02
C ILE A 60 20.10 -71.03 -8.55
N GLY A 61 19.60 -72.09 -7.92
CA GLY A 61 19.73 -73.51 -8.37
C GLY A 61 18.88 -73.74 -9.61
N ALA A 62 19.32 -74.67 -10.51
CA ALA A 62 18.62 -74.99 -11.76
C ALA A 62 17.23 -75.66 -11.55
N GLY A 63 16.76 -75.83 -10.32
CA GLY A 63 15.44 -76.29 -9.96
C GLY A 63 14.56 -75.34 -9.16
N ASP A 64 14.99 -74.15 -8.92
CA ASP A 64 14.23 -73.14 -8.15
C ASP A 64 13.17 -72.49 -9.05
N VAL A 65 12.03 -73.16 -9.13
CA VAL A 65 10.82 -72.59 -9.81
C VAL A 65 9.97 -71.92 -8.76
N GLY A 66 9.82 -70.60 -8.86
CA GLY A 66 8.98 -69.83 -7.97
C GLY A 66 9.70 -69.08 -6.83
N LEU A 67 10.93 -68.59 -7.10
CA LEU A 67 11.63 -67.75 -6.15
C LEU A 67 10.79 -66.49 -5.85
N VAL A 68 10.41 -66.28 -4.60
CA VAL A 68 9.73 -65.08 -4.11
C VAL A 68 10.81 -64.13 -3.58
N VAL A 69 10.91 -63.00 -4.18
CA VAL A 69 11.80 -61.93 -3.73
C VAL A 69 10.99 -60.95 -2.90
N GLU A 70 11.37 -60.77 -1.67
CA GLU A 70 10.77 -59.74 -0.81
C GLU A 70 11.30 -58.35 -1.22
N LEU A 71 10.39 -57.44 -1.57
CA LEU A 71 10.74 -56.10 -1.98
C LEU A 71 10.98 -55.21 -0.74
N MET A 72 12.19 -54.68 -0.62
CA MET A 72 12.53 -53.76 0.46
C MET A 72 12.01 -52.39 0.08
N ALA A 73 11.27 -51.75 0.99
CA ALA A 73 10.78 -50.37 0.81
C ALA A 73 11.49 -49.43 1.78
N ARG A 74 11.75 -48.22 1.31
CA ARG A 74 12.17 -47.11 2.17
C ARG A 74 11.04 -46.11 2.35
N GLN A 75 10.98 -45.55 3.52
CA GLN A 75 10.03 -44.48 3.83
C GLN A 75 10.46 -43.19 3.15
N VAL A 76 9.47 -42.45 2.63
CA VAL A 76 9.65 -41.12 2.04
C VAL A 76 8.91 -40.14 2.92
N GLU A 77 9.64 -39.23 3.53
CA GLU A 77 9.04 -38.23 4.40
C GLU A 77 8.31 -37.15 3.58
N PRO A 78 7.19 -36.67 4.08
CA PRO A 78 6.51 -35.53 3.45
C PRO A 78 7.33 -34.25 3.55
N ALA A 79 7.25 -33.38 2.54
CA ALA A 79 7.93 -32.11 2.55
C ALA A 79 7.41 -31.17 3.67
N ILE A 80 6.15 -31.32 4.05
CA ILE A 80 5.53 -30.60 5.18
C ILE A 80 5.02 -31.65 6.18
N GLY A 81 5.74 -31.79 7.30
CA GLY A 81 5.41 -32.79 8.34
C GLY A 81 4.32 -32.33 9.31
N SER A 82 4.12 -31.02 9.48
CA SER A 82 3.17 -30.42 10.42
C SER A 82 2.66 -29.07 9.90
N PRO A 83 1.37 -28.71 10.16
CA PRO A 83 0.86 -27.36 9.87
C PRO A 83 1.45 -26.28 10.80
N GLY A 84 2.04 -26.65 11.93
CA GLY A 84 2.86 -25.84 12.83
C GLY A 84 2.45 -24.39 13.02
N PRO A 85 3.33 -23.44 12.62
CA PRO A 85 3.09 -22.01 12.84
C PRO A 85 1.83 -21.48 12.17
N ALA A 86 1.45 -21.99 10.98
CA ALA A 86 0.26 -21.55 10.26
C ALA A 86 -1.03 -21.89 11.03
N GLN A 87 -1.06 -23.02 11.75
CA GLN A 87 -2.20 -23.37 12.60
C GLN A 87 -2.34 -22.38 13.75
N ALA A 88 -1.26 -22.15 14.51
CA ALA A 88 -1.28 -21.24 15.65
C ALA A 88 -1.66 -19.81 15.24
N GLN A 89 -1.17 -19.35 14.08
CA GLN A 89 -1.51 -18.06 13.52
C GLN A 89 -2.99 -17.97 13.13
N ALA A 90 -3.54 -18.98 12.47
CA ALA A 90 -4.96 -19.03 12.12
C ALA A 90 -5.85 -19.02 13.36
N GLU A 91 -5.52 -19.84 14.38
CA GLU A 91 -6.23 -19.88 15.64
C GLU A 91 -6.20 -18.51 16.36
N ALA A 92 -5.06 -17.83 16.37
CA ALA A 92 -4.92 -16.50 16.97
C ALA A 92 -5.76 -15.44 16.24
N LEU A 93 -5.79 -15.47 14.90
CA LEU A 93 -6.59 -14.55 14.08
C LEU A 93 -8.10 -14.81 14.24
N LEU A 94 -8.51 -16.04 14.48
CA LEU A 94 -9.91 -16.41 14.68
C LEU A 94 -10.37 -16.31 16.14
N ALA A 95 -9.47 -16.01 17.07
CA ALA A 95 -9.82 -15.84 18.49
C ALA A 95 -10.56 -14.53 18.79
N ARG A 96 -10.55 -13.57 17.87
CA ARG A 96 -11.16 -12.23 18.01
C ARG A 96 -11.54 -11.67 16.64
N PRO A 97 -12.44 -10.68 16.59
CA PRO A 97 -12.73 -10.00 15.33
C PRO A 97 -11.47 -9.36 14.72
N PHE A 98 -11.36 -9.44 13.38
CA PHE A 98 -10.36 -8.69 12.63
C PHE A 98 -10.85 -7.26 12.43
N THR A 99 -10.00 -6.27 12.69
CA THR A 99 -10.38 -4.88 12.67
C THR A 99 -9.88 -4.21 11.38
N LEU A 100 -10.78 -3.56 10.65
CA LEU A 100 -10.45 -2.68 9.54
C LEU A 100 -10.60 -1.23 10.01
N VAL A 101 -9.53 -0.44 9.91
CA VAL A 101 -9.50 0.95 10.39
C VAL A 101 -9.27 1.89 9.22
N ALA A 102 -10.16 2.85 9.04
CA ALA A 102 -10.03 3.93 8.10
C ALA A 102 -9.89 5.27 8.83
N GLY A 103 -9.02 6.13 8.33
CA GLY A 103 -8.88 7.51 8.77
C GLY A 103 -8.52 8.38 7.57
N ASP A 104 -9.19 9.51 7.45
CA ASP A 104 -8.95 10.48 6.41
C ASP A 104 -8.76 11.87 7.01
N ALA A 105 -7.55 12.40 6.90
CA ALA A 105 -7.19 13.69 7.42
C ALA A 105 -7.78 14.86 6.60
N LEU A 106 -8.21 14.62 5.36
CA LEU A 106 -8.73 15.66 4.47
C LEU A 106 -10.19 16.01 4.79
N THR A 107 -11.00 15.00 5.10
CA THR A 107 -12.42 15.18 5.41
C THR A 107 -12.71 15.04 6.90
N GLY A 108 -11.76 14.55 7.69
CA GLY A 108 -11.96 14.18 9.09
C GLY A 108 -12.77 12.89 9.25
N PHE A 109 -13.01 12.15 8.16
CA PHE A 109 -13.71 10.88 8.23
C PHE A 109 -12.88 9.86 9.01
N SER A 110 -13.54 9.11 9.89
CA SER A 110 -12.95 7.96 10.56
C SER A 110 -13.98 6.86 10.72
N ALA A 111 -13.55 5.61 10.51
CA ALA A 111 -14.42 4.45 10.69
C ALA A 111 -13.61 3.23 11.13
N THR A 112 -14.26 2.36 11.86
CA THR A 112 -13.71 1.08 12.29
C THR A 112 -14.76 0.01 12.06
N TRP A 113 -14.40 -1.05 11.35
CA TRP A 113 -15.28 -2.19 11.09
C TRP A 113 -14.68 -3.44 11.70
N ALA A 114 -15.48 -4.13 12.48
CA ALA A 114 -15.16 -5.47 12.95
C ALA A 114 -15.61 -6.51 11.92
N VAL A 115 -14.74 -7.45 11.62
CA VAL A 115 -15.04 -8.62 10.80
C VAL A 115 -14.99 -9.83 11.72
N GLU A 116 -16.14 -10.43 11.94
CA GLU A 116 -16.30 -11.55 12.86
C GLU A 116 -15.50 -12.79 12.43
N PRO A 117 -15.00 -13.61 13.37
CA PRO A 117 -14.17 -14.77 13.09
C PRO A 117 -14.70 -15.72 12.01
N PRO A 118 -16.01 -16.03 11.92
CA PRO A 118 -16.52 -16.88 10.84
C PRO A 118 -16.30 -16.30 9.44
N ALA A 119 -16.41 -14.96 9.30
CA ALA A 119 -16.14 -14.28 8.03
C ALA A 119 -14.64 -14.16 7.75
N VAL A 120 -13.81 -14.00 8.78
CA VAL A 120 -12.34 -14.07 8.66
C VAL A 120 -11.89 -15.44 8.19
N ALA A 121 -12.49 -16.51 8.71
CA ALA A 121 -12.18 -17.89 8.29
C ALA A 121 -12.41 -18.12 6.78
N GLU A 122 -13.39 -17.43 6.17
CA GLU A 122 -13.61 -17.48 4.73
C GLU A 122 -12.46 -16.82 3.94
N TRP A 123 -11.75 -15.88 4.55
CA TRP A 123 -10.60 -15.22 3.94
C TRP A 123 -9.35 -16.06 3.95
N LEU A 124 -9.15 -16.84 5.02
CA LEU A 124 -7.88 -17.50 5.30
C LEU A 124 -7.67 -18.74 4.43
N ILE A 125 -6.45 -18.90 3.96
CA ILE A 125 -5.97 -20.12 3.29
C ILE A 125 -4.53 -20.38 3.72
N ALA A 126 -4.22 -21.65 3.98
CA ALA A 126 -2.85 -22.10 4.20
C ALA A 126 -2.28 -22.65 2.88
N GLN A 127 -1.16 -22.11 2.44
CA GLN A 127 -0.49 -22.52 1.20
C GLN A 127 0.91 -23.07 1.50
N PRO A 128 1.36 -24.13 0.79
CA PRO A 128 2.74 -24.58 0.86
C PRO A 128 3.66 -23.54 0.21
N VAL A 129 4.74 -23.22 0.90
CA VAL A 129 5.82 -22.41 0.36
C VAL A 129 7.09 -23.23 0.42
N GLU A 130 7.74 -23.40 -0.72
CA GLU A 130 9.07 -24.02 -0.79
C GLU A 130 10.10 -23.08 -0.15
N PRO A 131 11.16 -23.63 0.45
CA PRO A 131 12.22 -22.80 0.99
C PRO A 131 12.80 -21.92 -0.14
N VAL A 132 12.94 -20.63 0.14
CA VAL A 132 13.73 -19.75 -0.73
C VAL A 132 15.16 -20.18 -0.55
N GLU A 133 15.83 -20.56 -1.64
CA GLU A 133 17.26 -20.85 -1.62
C GLU A 133 18.01 -19.68 -0.96
N PRO A 134 18.82 -19.93 0.07
CA PRO A 134 19.64 -18.87 0.62
C PRO A 134 20.55 -18.36 -0.49
N ALA A 135 20.56 -17.05 -0.70
CA ALA A 135 21.51 -16.38 -1.60
C ALA A 135 22.92 -16.44 -0.96
N GLY A 136 23.63 -17.55 -1.13
CA GLY A 136 24.95 -17.79 -0.58
C GLY A 136 25.48 -19.13 -1.06
N ASP A 137 26.80 -19.24 -1.22
CA ASP A 137 27.65 -20.29 -1.79
C ASP A 137 27.39 -21.77 -1.40
N GLU A 138 26.14 -22.19 -1.29
CA GLU A 138 25.81 -23.62 -1.15
C GLU A 138 25.66 -24.27 -2.53
N ASP A 139 26.27 -25.44 -2.67
CA ASP A 139 26.29 -26.26 -3.88
C ASP A 139 24.88 -26.48 -4.45
N PRO A 140 24.54 -25.96 -5.64
CA PRO A 140 23.21 -26.08 -6.23
C PRO A 140 22.78 -27.52 -6.57
N SER A 141 23.64 -28.51 -6.31
CA SER A 141 23.36 -29.93 -6.51
C SER A 141 22.73 -30.61 -5.30
N THR A 142 22.58 -29.94 -4.15
CA THR A 142 21.93 -30.52 -2.98
C THR A 142 20.42 -30.23 -3.05
N PRO A 143 19.56 -31.25 -3.29
CA PRO A 143 18.13 -31.02 -3.26
C PRO A 143 17.69 -30.59 -1.86
N PRO A 144 16.70 -29.66 -1.73
CA PRO A 144 16.17 -29.26 -0.43
C PRO A 144 15.79 -30.48 0.41
N GLY A 145 16.18 -30.45 1.68
CA GLY A 145 15.96 -31.59 2.59
C GLY A 145 14.45 -31.81 2.86
N PRO A 146 14.05 -33.02 3.18
CA PRO A 146 12.68 -33.28 3.62
C PRO A 146 12.41 -32.47 4.90
N GLY A 147 11.41 -31.58 4.86
CA GLY A 147 11.01 -30.74 6.00
C GLY A 147 11.28 -29.23 5.84
N ASP A 148 11.91 -28.79 4.75
CA ASP A 148 12.18 -27.38 4.51
C ASP A 148 10.96 -26.60 3.99
N ALA A 149 10.00 -27.26 3.37
CA ALA A 149 8.73 -26.65 2.99
C ALA A 149 7.83 -26.40 4.21
N ARG A 150 7.15 -25.27 4.23
CA ARG A 150 6.24 -24.89 5.31
C ARG A 150 4.91 -24.39 4.79
N LEU A 151 3.88 -24.48 5.64
CA LEU A 151 2.61 -23.78 5.39
C LEU A 151 2.72 -22.32 5.81
N VAL A 152 2.26 -21.44 4.93
CA VAL A 152 2.11 -20.01 5.20
C VAL A 152 0.64 -19.67 5.09
N LEU A 153 0.16 -18.90 6.07
CA LEU A 153 -1.19 -18.38 6.08
C LEU A 153 -1.24 -17.13 5.20
N THR A 154 -2.19 -17.08 4.28
CA THR A 154 -2.47 -15.94 3.42
C THR A 154 -3.98 -15.79 3.20
N VAL A 155 -4.41 -14.91 2.30
CA VAL A 155 -5.83 -14.65 2.07
C VAL A 155 -6.32 -15.12 0.71
N ARG A 156 -7.59 -15.52 0.66
CA ARG A 156 -8.37 -15.64 -0.58
C ARG A 156 -8.78 -14.24 -1.02
N GLU A 157 -8.06 -13.68 -1.97
CA GLU A 157 -8.25 -12.28 -2.40
C GLU A 157 -9.69 -11.95 -2.79
N GLU A 158 -10.38 -12.87 -3.47
CA GLU A 158 -11.78 -12.68 -3.89
C GLU A 158 -12.73 -12.52 -2.70
N ALA A 159 -12.54 -13.28 -1.63
CA ALA A 159 -13.37 -13.19 -0.42
C ALA A 159 -13.14 -11.86 0.31
N VAL A 160 -11.87 -11.43 0.42
CA VAL A 160 -11.52 -10.12 0.99
C VAL A 160 -12.08 -9.00 0.13
N ARG A 161 -11.88 -9.04 -1.20
CA ARG A 161 -12.39 -8.07 -2.17
C ARG A 161 -13.90 -7.88 -2.04
N ALA A 162 -14.66 -8.97 -2.07
CA ALA A 162 -16.12 -8.93 -1.93
C ALA A 162 -16.57 -8.30 -0.60
N ARG A 163 -15.82 -8.49 0.47
CA ARG A 163 -16.09 -7.83 1.75
C ARG A 163 -15.80 -6.34 1.69
N LEU A 164 -14.65 -5.94 1.14
CA LEU A 164 -14.25 -4.55 1.00
C LEU A 164 -15.24 -3.77 0.10
N GLU A 165 -15.69 -4.36 -1.00
CA GLU A 165 -16.69 -3.77 -1.90
C GLU A 165 -18.04 -3.53 -1.18
N ARG A 166 -18.48 -4.50 -0.37
CA ARG A 166 -19.69 -4.32 0.47
C ARG A 166 -19.54 -3.23 1.51
N LEU A 167 -18.35 -3.07 2.11
CA LEU A 167 -18.07 -1.96 3.03
C LEU A 167 -18.05 -0.63 2.28
N GLY A 168 -17.39 -0.59 1.12
CA GLY A 168 -17.31 0.60 0.27
C GLY A 168 -18.68 1.11 -0.16
N SER A 169 -19.65 0.21 -0.44
CA SER A 169 -21.01 0.61 -0.81
C SER A 169 -21.84 1.26 0.32
N GLN A 170 -21.33 1.26 1.55
CA GLN A 170 -21.97 1.89 2.72
C GLN A 170 -21.35 3.27 3.05
N LEU A 171 -20.30 3.67 2.33
CA LEU A 171 -19.67 4.96 2.50
C LEU A 171 -20.50 6.08 1.84
N THR A 172 -20.22 7.31 2.23
CA THR A 172 -20.82 8.51 1.62
C THR A 172 -20.20 8.81 0.26
N ASP A 173 -20.86 9.68 -0.52
CA ASP A 173 -20.38 10.06 -1.85
C ASP A 173 -19.01 10.81 -1.83
N ASP A 174 -18.62 11.31 -0.66
CA ASP A 174 -17.39 12.09 -0.49
C ASP A 174 -16.13 11.22 -0.34
N VAL A 175 -16.28 9.97 0.11
CA VAL A 175 -15.17 9.05 0.38
C VAL A 175 -15.51 7.67 -0.16
N ALA A 176 -14.59 7.07 -0.88
CA ALA A 176 -14.70 5.69 -1.36
C ALA A 176 -13.55 4.83 -0.83
N LEU A 177 -13.81 3.54 -0.67
CA LEU A 177 -12.79 2.59 -0.27
C LEU A 177 -11.97 2.17 -1.49
N ASP A 178 -10.64 2.36 -1.43
CA ASP A 178 -9.71 1.84 -2.43
C ASP A 178 -9.41 0.37 -2.17
N VAL A 179 -10.15 -0.50 -2.85
CA VAL A 179 -9.98 -1.96 -2.75
C VAL A 179 -8.58 -2.40 -3.20
N GLY A 180 -8.04 -1.74 -4.24
CA GLY A 180 -6.73 -2.08 -4.80
C GLY A 180 -5.59 -1.88 -3.81
N ARG A 181 -5.64 -0.82 -3.02
CA ARG A 181 -4.64 -0.50 -1.99
C ARG A 181 -4.92 -1.18 -0.66
N THR A 182 -6.18 -1.40 -0.30
CA THR A 182 -6.58 -2.02 0.97
C THR A 182 -6.33 -3.53 0.99
N LEU A 183 -6.57 -4.24 -0.11
CA LEU A 183 -6.41 -5.70 -0.17
C LEU A 183 -4.98 -6.15 0.13
N PRO A 184 -3.92 -5.55 -0.44
CA PRO A 184 -2.54 -5.86 -0.05
C PRO A 184 -2.25 -5.60 1.43
N ALA A 185 -2.83 -4.55 2.03
CA ALA A 185 -2.67 -4.25 3.45
C ALA A 185 -3.32 -5.32 4.35
N VAL A 186 -4.51 -5.80 3.99
CA VAL A 186 -5.18 -6.91 4.69
C VAL A 186 -4.35 -8.19 4.57
N ARG A 187 -3.81 -8.49 3.38
CA ARG A 187 -2.95 -9.65 3.17
C ARG A 187 -1.71 -9.58 4.05
N ALA A 188 -0.99 -8.46 4.02
CA ALA A 188 0.21 -8.26 4.82
C ALA A 188 -0.06 -8.41 6.32
N ALA A 189 -1.16 -7.86 6.82
CA ALA A 189 -1.58 -7.99 8.22
C ALA A 189 -1.86 -9.47 8.59
N VAL A 190 -2.57 -10.20 7.73
CA VAL A 190 -2.82 -11.63 7.94
C VAL A 190 -1.52 -12.42 7.93
N GLU A 191 -0.62 -12.18 6.98
CA GLU A 191 0.68 -12.86 6.86
C GLU A 191 1.60 -12.56 8.05
N ALA A 192 1.50 -11.35 8.62
CA ALA A 192 2.19 -10.96 9.86
C ALA A 192 1.51 -11.49 11.14
N GLY A 193 0.30 -12.08 11.07
CA GLY A 193 -0.49 -12.50 12.24
C GLY A 193 -1.15 -11.34 12.99
N GLU A 194 -1.26 -10.18 12.35
CA GLU A 194 -1.91 -9.01 12.92
C GLU A 194 -3.43 -9.10 12.75
N GLY A 195 -4.17 -8.75 13.79
CA GLY A 195 -5.64 -8.76 13.80
C GLY A 195 -6.27 -7.46 13.31
N GLN A 196 -5.50 -6.61 12.62
CA GLN A 196 -5.93 -5.29 12.16
C GLN A 196 -5.24 -4.91 10.85
N ALA A 197 -5.96 -4.19 9.98
CA ALA A 197 -5.41 -3.59 8.78
C ALA A 197 -5.97 -2.19 8.55
N THR A 198 -5.16 -1.32 7.92
CA THR A 198 -5.58 0.01 7.50
C THR A 198 -6.33 -0.06 6.17
N VAL A 199 -7.46 0.63 6.09
CA VAL A 199 -8.27 0.81 4.88
C VAL A 199 -7.82 2.08 4.17
N ALA A 200 -7.41 1.94 2.93
CA ALA A 200 -7.11 3.08 2.07
C ALA A 200 -8.41 3.71 1.55
N LEU A 201 -8.52 5.02 1.69
CA LEU A 201 -9.63 5.80 1.17
C LEU A 201 -9.18 6.61 -0.04
N VAL A 202 -10.13 6.94 -0.90
CA VAL A 202 -10.00 7.83 -2.05
C VAL A 202 -11.22 8.73 -2.14
N HIS A 203 -11.08 9.87 -2.81
CA HIS A 203 -12.14 10.86 -2.97
C HIS A 203 -12.62 10.85 -4.43
N PRO A 204 -13.81 10.32 -4.73
CA PRO A 204 -14.32 10.29 -6.10
C PRO A 204 -14.45 11.70 -6.69
N PRO A 205 -14.26 11.89 -8.00
CA PRO A 205 -14.61 13.12 -8.67
C PRO A 205 -16.12 13.35 -8.57
N ARG A 206 -16.53 14.63 -8.52
CA ARG A 206 -17.94 15.02 -8.40
C ARG A 206 -18.40 15.78 -9.63
N THR A 207 -19.70 15.71 -9.94
CA THR A 207 -20.29 16.53 -10.98
C THR A 207 -20.90 17.78 -10.35
N TYR A 208 -20.51 18.94 -10.86
CA TYR A 208 -21.10 20.23 -10.51
C TYR A 208 -21.96 20.75 -11.66
N THR A 209 -23.14 21.26 -11.37
CA THR A 209 -24.00 21.92 -12.36
C THR A 209 -23.78 23.43 -12.30
N VAL A 210 -23.26 23.99 -13.37
CA VAL A 210 -22.95 25.43 -13.49
C VAL A 210 -24.19 26.26 -13.21
N GLN A 211 -24.03 27.27 -12.33
CA GLN A 211 -25.08 28.20 -11.95
C GLN A 211 -24.97 29.49 -12.77
N PRO A 212 -26.05 30.29 -12.87
CA PRO A 212 -25.99 31.61 -13.48
C PRO A 212 -24.95 32.52 -12.81
N GLY A 213 -24.03 33.07 -13.59
CA GLY A 213 -22.95 33.92 -13.10
C GLY A 213 -21.64 33.20 -12.78
N ASP A 214 -21.61 31.85 -12.86
CA ASP A 214 -20.40 31.10 -12.66
C ASP A 214 -19.36 31.36 -13.77
N THR A 215 -18.12 31.40 -13.35
CA THR A 215 -16.94 31.32 -14.20
C THR A 215 -16.12 30.09 -13.77
N LEU A 216 -15.26 29.58 -14.64
CA LEU A 216 -14.39 28.47 -14.26
C LEU A 216 -13.51 28.83 -13.04
N ILE A 217 -13.10 30.09 -12.93
CA ILE A 217 -12.34 30.61 -11.79
C ILE A 217 -13.17 30.59 -10.50
N SER A 218 -14.43 31.06 -10.54
CA SER A 218 -15.29 31.05 -9.34
C SER A 218 -15.60 29.65 -8.88
N VAL A 219 -15.86 28.71 -9.80
CA VAL A 219 -16.11 27.30 -9.48
C VAL A 219 -14.85 26.66 -8.90
N ALA A 220 -13.69 26.86 -9.53
CA ALA A 220 -12.43 26.32 -9.04
C ALA A 220 -12.15 26.79 -7.60
N ARG A 221 -12.33 28.09 -7.35
CA ARG A 221 -12.14 28.68 -6.02
C ARG A 221 -13.13 28.14 -4.99
N ALA A 222 -14.41 28.05 -5.35
CA ALA A 222 -15.45 27.52 -4.45
C ALA A 222 -15.19 26.04 -4.04
N HIS A 223 -14.48 25.29 -4.88
CA HIS A 223 -14.14 23.89 -4.61
C HIS A 223 -12.69 23.68 -4.15
N GLY A 224 -11.91 24.74 -3.93
CA GLY A 224 -10.53 24.64 -3.42
C GLY A 224 -9.51 24.13 -4.43
N PHE A 225 -9.75 24.33 -5.74
CA PHE A 225 -8.86 23.88 -6.80
C PHE A 225 -8.18 25.03 -7.54
N PRO A 226 -6.93 24.84 -7.98
CA PRO A 226 -6.37 25.65 -9.06
C PRO A 226 -7.22 25.53 -10.32
N VAL A 227 -7.50 26.65 -11.01
CA VAL A 227 -8.43 26.66 -12.16
C VAL A 227 -8.03 25.70 -13.27
N TRP A 228 -6.74 25.51 -13.49
CA TRP A 228 -6.22 24.60 -14.52
C TRP A 228 -6.54 23.13 -14.23
N ARG A 229 -6.68 22.73 -12.96
CA ARG A 229 -7.11 21.38 -12.57
C ARG A 229 -8.56 21.11 -12.96
N ILE A 230 -9.43 22.11 -12.80
CA ILE A 230 -10.82 21.99 -13.27
C ILE A 230 -10.84 21.94 -14.81
N ALA A 231 -10.02 22.78 -15.49
CA ALA A 231 -9.92 22.75 -16.94
C ALA A 231 -9.39 21.40 -17.47
N GLU A 232 -8.38 20.83 -16.84
CA GLU A 232 -7.82 19.51 -17.17
C GLU A 232 -8.85 18.40 -17.03
N ALA A 233 -9.68 18.43 -15.97
CA ALA A 233 -10.74 17.45 -15.74
C ALA A 233 -11.92 17.62 -16.73
N ASN A 234 -11.97 18.71 -17.49
CA ASN A 234 -13.05 19.05 -18.41
C ASN A 234 -12.52 19.42 -19.80
N PRO A 235 -11.91 18.48 -20.52
CA PRO A 235 -11.37 18.77 -21.83
C PRO A 235 -12.49 19.20 -22.81
N GLY A 236 -12.26 20.31 -23.52
CA GLY A 236 -13.22 20.88 -24.46
C GLY A 236 -14.14 21.95 -23.86
N ILE A 237 -14.02 22.27 -22.57
CA ILE A 237 -14.69 23.44 -21.99
C ILE A 237 -13.80 24.69 -22.22
N GLU A 238 -14.36 25.69 -22.90
CA GLU A 238 -13.73 27.00 -22.97
C GLU A 238 -13.95 27.77 -21.66
N PRO A 239 -12.89 28.21 -20.96
CA PRO A 239 -13.01 28.84 -19.65
C PRO A 239 -13.95 30.05 -19.59
N GLY A 240 -14.10 30.80 -20.70
CA GLY A 240 -14.98 31.96 -20.82
C GLY A 240 -16.40 31.67 -21.32
N ALA A 241 -16.76 30.39 -21.58
CA ALA A 241 -18.00 30.02 -22.23
C ALA A 241 -18.87 29.03 -21.43
N LEU A 242 -18.79 29.07 -20.11
CA LEU A 242 -19.67 28.26 -19.24
C LEU A 242 -21.14 28.64 -19.43
N ARG A 243 -22.01 27.66 -19.45
CA ARG A 243 -23.46 27.86 -19.59
C ARG A 243 -24.18 27.36 -18.33
N PRO A 244 -25.13 28.14 -17.80
CA PRO A 244 -25.98 27.66 -16.71
C PRO A 244 -26.66 26.32 -17.08
N GLY A 245 -26.65 25.37 -16.15
CA GLY A 245 -27.15 24.01 -16.35
C GLY A 245 -26.13 23.04 -16.97
N GLN A 246 -24.98 23.50 -17.40
CA GLN A 246 -23.91 22.64 -17.94
C GLN A 246 -23.29 21.81 -16.81
N PRO A 247 -23.18 20.47 -16.95
CA PRO A 247 -22.42 19.67 -16.01
C PRO A 247 -20.92 19.81 -16.27
N ILE A 248 -20.15 20.00 -15.20
CA ILE A 248 -18.68 19.95 -15.21
C ILE A 248 -18.18 19.03 -14.11
N VAL A 249 -17.03 18.42 -14.34
CA VAL A 249 -16.36 17.54 -13.38
C VAL A 249 -15.50 18.36 -12.43
N ILE A 250 -15.74 18.22 -11.14
CA ILE A 250 -14.79 18.62 -10.10
C ILE A 250 -13.90 17.38 -9.86
N PRO A 251 -12.59 17.46 -10.12
CA PRO A 251 -11.70 16.29 -9.98
C PRO A 251 -11.64 15.81 -8.54
N SER A 252 -11.13 14.60 -8.35
CA SER A 252 -10.79 14.11 -7.01
C SER A 252 -9.83 15.07 -6.32
N ILE A 253 -10.06 15.34 -5.04
CA ILE A 253 -9.11 16.11 -4.22
C ILE A 253 -7.75 15.42 -4.14
N ASP A 254 -7.69 14.10 -4.31
CA ASP A 254 -6.46 13.31 -4.27
C ASP A 254 -5.39 13.79 -5.29
N VAL A 255 -5.81 14.45 -6.38
CA VAL A 255 -4.87 15.03 -7.35
C VAL A 255 -4.02 16.17 -6.77
N LEU A 256 -4.42 16.72 -5.62
CA LEU A 256 -3.68 17.74 -4.88
C LEU A 256 -2.70 17.13 -3.86
N PHE A 257 -2.80 15.79 -3.63
CA PHE A 257 -2.04 15.04 -2.62
C PHE A 257 -1.22 13.90 -3.25
N PRO A 258 -0.25 14.20 -4.12
CA PRO A 258 0.57 13.17 -4.76
C PRO A 258 1.55 12.47 -3.81
N LEU A 259 1.80 13.03 -2.63
CA LEU A 259 2.71 12.51 -1.63
C LEU A 259 1.92 11.95 -0.43
N PRO A 260 2.48 10.99 0.32
CA PRO A 260 1.91 10.58 1.60
C PRO A 260 1.79 11.79 2.55
N LEU A 261 0.64 11.90 3.23
CA LEU A 261 0.45 12.93 4.26
C LEU A 261 1.31 12.62 5.48
N ILE A 262 1.93 13.66 6.03
CA ILE A 262 2.64 13.58 7.30
C ILE A 262 1.61 13.64 8.42
N ALA A 263 1.59 12.59 9.24
CA ALA A 263 0.72 12.54 10.41
C ALA A 263 1.08 13.64 11.41
N ASP A 264 0.06 14.17 12.08
CA ASP A 264 0.18 15.12 13.20
C ASP A 264 0.81 16.48 12.88
N ARG A 265 1.18 16.78 11.62
CA ARG A 265 1.70 18.10 11.21
C ARG A 265 0.78 18.77 10.21
N ARG A 266 0.42 20.01 10.49
CA ARG A 266 -0.35 20.84 9.58
C ARG A 266 0.02 22.32 9.69
N ILE A 267 -0.04 23.00 8.56
CA ILE A 267 0.02 24.45 8.46
C ILE A 267 -1.40 24.96 8.20
N VAL A 268 -1.80 26.02 8.87
CA VAL A 268 -3.06 26.74 8.63
C VAL A 268 -2.73 28.17 8.25
N VAL A 269 -3.19 28.61 7.11
CA VAL A 269 -3.06 30.00 6.63
C VAL A 269 -4.44 30.64 6.66
N ASP A 270 -4.60 31.66 7.48
CA ASP A 270 -5.79 32.51 7.51
C ASP A 270 -5.57 33.74 6.62
N VAL A 271 -6.28 33.76 5.50
CA VAL A 271 -6.15 34.83 4.50
C VAL A 271 -6.81 36.09 4.98
N SER A 272 -7.87 36.03 5.79
CA SER A 272 -8.55 37.22 6.33
C SER A 272 -7.71 37.94 7.38
N ASP A 273 -7.05 37.18 8.24
CA ASP A 273 -6.22 37.69 9.34
C ASP A 273 -4.75 37.90 8.92
N GLN A 274 -4.36 37.43 7.72
CA GLN A 274 -2.99 37.43 7.22
C GLN A 274 -2.01 36.76 8.21
N ARG A 275 -2.38 35.59 8.69
CA ARG A 275 -1.60 34.82 9.65
C ARG A 275 -1.37 33.39 9.19
N LEU A 276 -0.23 32.88 9.60
CA LEU A 276 0.16 31.49 9.39
C LEU A 276 0.41 30.82 10.73
N TYR A 277 -0.20 29.68 10.94
CA TYR A 277 -0.05 28.85 12.11
C TYR A 277 0.48 27.48 11.71
N ALA A 278 1.39 26.88 12.48
CA ALA A 278 1.75 25.48 12.33
C ALA A 278 1.49 24.71 13.63
N TYR A 279 1.01 23.47 13.47
CA TYR A 279 0.62 22.62 14.57
C TYR A 279 1.30 21.26 14.47
N GLU A 280 1.70 20.73 15.64
CA GLU A 280 2.07 19.34 15.82
C GLU A 280 1.02 18.68 16.74
N GLY A 281 0.19 17.82 16.17
CA GLY A 281 -1.04 17.38 16.83
C GLY A 281 -1.97 18.55 17.14
N ALA A 282 -2.25 18.77 18.42
CA ALA A 282 -3.03 19.92 18.92
C ALA A 282 -2.15 21.10 19.36
N THR A 283 -0.83 20.96 19.35
CA THR A 283 0.10 21.97 19.85
C THR A 283 0.45 22.97 18.76
N LEU A 284 0.26 24.26 19.03
CA LEU A 284 0.72 25.35 18.18
C LEU A 284 2.25 25.47 18.32
N VAL A 285 2.99 25.32 17.21
CA VAL A 285 4.47 25.40 17.18
C VAL A 285 5.00 26.63 16.45
N HIS A 286 4.21 27.18 15.51
CA HIS A 286 4.51 28.46 14.84
C HIS A 286 3.28 29.33 14.78
N ASP A 287 3.49 30.64 14.93
CA ASP A 287 2.48 31.69 14.79
C ASP A 287 3.16 32.93 14.19
N SER A 288 2.91 33.17 12.91
CA SER A 288 3.59 34.20 12.14
C SER A 288 2.61 35.10 11.40
N ILE A 289 2.95 36.37 11.28
CA ILE A 289 2.28 37.27 10.32
C ILE A 289 2.69 36.83 8.92
N CYS A 290 1.73 36.72 8.02
CA CYS A 290 2.00 36.42 6.62
C CYS A 290 1.43 37.51 5.70
N SER A 291 1.78 37.46 4.43
CA SER A 291 1.16 38.23 3.36
C SER A 291 0.78 37.31 2.22
N THR A 292 -0.47 37.38 1.80
CA THR A 292 -1.02 36.54 0.73
C THR A 292 -1.19 37.28 -0.58
N GLY A 293 -1.83 36.65 -1.56
CA GLY A 293 -2.06 37.21 -2.89
C GLY A 293 -3.02 38.39 -2.92
N ILE A 294 -2.75 39.34 -3.80
CA ILE A 294 -3.65 40.49 -4.07
C ILE A 294 -4.96 40.02 -4.73
N ALA A 295 -5.98 40.87 -4.71
CA ALA A 295 -7.31 40.56 -5.23
C ALA A 295 -7.34 40.08 -6.70
N SER A 296 -6.41 40.58 -7.54
CA SER A 296 -6.28 40.17 -8.95
C SER A 296 -5.53 38.83 -9.13
N SER A 297 -4.79 38.37 -8.12
CA SER A 297 -4.05 37.11 -8.11
C SER A 297 -4.04 36.56 -6.67
N PRO A 298 -5.19 36.12 -6.16
CA PRO A 298 -5.31 35.71 -4.76
C PRO A 298 -4.65 34.36 -4.50
N THR A 299 -4.23 34.16 -3.26
CA THR A 299 -3.91 32.85 -2.74
C THR A 299 -5.17 31.97 -2.79
N ILE A 300 -5.06 30.75 -3.31
CA ILE A 300 -6.20 29.84 -3.44
C ILE A 300 -6.50 29.25 -2.07
N THR A 301 -7.73 29.42 -1.58
CA THR A 301 -8.22 28.73 -0.39
C THR A 301 -8.51 27.27 -0.70
N GLY A 302 -8.27 26.39 0.26
CA GLY A 302 -8.44 24.94 0.12
C GLY A 302 -7.45 24.16 0.96
N THR A 303 -7.40 22.87 0.73
CA THR A 303 -6.49 21.96 1.42
C THR A 303 -5.45 21.42 0.43
N PHE A 304 -4.20 21.52 0.80
CA PHE A 304 -3.02 21.21 -0.01
C PHE A 304 -1.97 20.48 0.83
N GLN A 305 -0.80 20.24 0.23
CA GLN A 305 0.36 19.71 0.94
C GLN A 305 1.64 20.39 0.49
N ILE A 306 2.71 20.29 1.27
CA ILE A 306 4.03 20.70 0.83
C ILE A 306 4.53 19.71 -0.23
N LEU A 307 4.74 20.21 -1.45
CA LEU A 307 5.12 19.45 -2.65
C LEU A 307 6.62 19.50 -2.93
N SER A 308 7.29 20.60 -2.58
CA SER A 308 8.72 20.79 -2.78
C SER A 308 9.30 21.69 -1.70
N LYS A 309 10.62 21.58 -1.51
CA LYS A 309 11.39 22.43 -0.61
C LYS A 309 12.68 22.85 -1.33
N GLU A 310 12.95 24.14 -1.35
CA GLU A 310 14.14 24.74 -1.95
C GLU A 310 14.69 25.80 -0.98
N GLU A 311 15.98 25.74 -0.67
CA GLU A 311 16.61 26.75 0.21
C GLU A 311 16.47 28.16 -0.36
N GLU A 312 16.58 28.28 -1.68
CA GLU A 312 16.41 29.52 -2.41
C GLU A 312 15.84 29.25 -3.81
N ALA A 313 14.57 29.54 -4.02
CA ALA A 313 13.91 29.39 -5.32
C ALA A 313 13.96 30.70 -6.11
N TYR A 314 14.04 30.60 -7.44
CA TYR A 314 14.08 31.78 -8.33
C TYR A 314 12.90 31.80 -9.31
N ALA A 315 12.13 32.88 -9.24
CA ALA A 315 11.03 33.15 -10.17
C ALA A 315 11.47 34.13 -11.26
N SER A 316 11.92 33.60 -12.39
CA SER A 316 12.53 34.37 -13.49
C SER A 316 11.59 35.45 -14.09
N SER A 317 10.27 35.16 -14.13
CA SER A 317 9.26 36.12 -14.67
C SER A 317 9.16 37.42 -13.87
N TRP A 318 9.59 37.41 -12.61
CA TRP A 318 9.50 38.57 -11.70
C TRP A 318 10.84 38.99 -11.11
N ASP A 319 11.94 38.34 -11.48
CA ASP A 319 13.28 38.53 -10.92
C ASP A 319 13.28 38.40 -9.38
N LEU A 320 12.62 37.37 -8.87
CA LEU A 320 12.45 37.15 -7.42
C LEU A 320 13.23 35.95 -6.92
N TRP A 321 14.12 36.15 -5.97
CA TRP A 321 14.74 35.13 -5.15
C TRP A 321 13.91 34.95 -3.88
N MET A 322 13.42 33.72 -3.64
CA MET A 322 12.50 33.35 -2.57
C MET A 322 13.19 32.40 -1.60
N PRO A 323 13.71 32.91 -0.47
CA PRO A 323 14.41 32.07 0.50
C PRO A 323 13.45 31.13 1.21
N HIS A 324 13.91 29.92 1.50
CA HIS A 324 13.20 28.86 2.21
C HIS A 324 11.83 28.56 1.57
N PHE A 325 11.84 28.36 0.27
CA PHE A 325 10.64 28.12 -0.51
C PHE A 325 10.06 26.72 -0.24
N MET A 326 8.80 26.67 0.12
CA MET A 326 8.00 25.47 0.31
C MET A 326 6.82 25.50 -0.66
N GLY A 327 6.90 24.72 -1.75
CA GLY A 327 5.86 24.66 -2.78
C GLY A 327 4.59 24.00 -2.26
N VAL A 328 3.44 24.66 -2.41
CA VAL A 328 2.15 24.22 -1.86
C VAL A 328 1.23 23.70 -2.95
N TYR A 329 1.01 24.48 -4.01
CA TYR A 329 0.17 24.03 -5.13
C TYR A 329 0.66 24.61 -6.45
N ARG A 330 0.49 23.82 -7.51
CA ARG A 330 0.75 24.32 -8.86
C ARG A 330 -0.37 25.29 -9.28
N ALA A 331 -0.03 26.55 -9.44
CA ALA A 331 -0.96 27.59 -9.90
C ALA A 331 -1.16 27.54 -11.42
N GLY A 332 -0.22 26.94 -12.16
CA GLY A 332 -0.24 26.70 -13.60
C GLY A 332 0.68 25.55 -13.99
N PRO A 333 0.83 25.27 -15.29
CA PRO A 333 1.68 24.19 -15.77
C PRO A 333 3.13 24.31 -15.29
N ASP A 334 3.66 25.53 -15.27
CA ASP A 334 5.07 25.82 -15.02
C ASP A 334 5.30 26.69 -13.78
N PHE A 335 4.27 26.88 -12.95
CA PHE A 335 4.35 27.79 -11.82
C PHE A 335 3.72 27.18 -10.57
N THR A 336 4.47 27.20 -9.47
CA THR A 336 4.03 26.73 -8.14
C THR A 336 3.97 27.91 -7.18
N ASN A 337 2.82 28.10 -6.52
CA ASN A 337 2.71 28.96 -5.36
C ASN A 337 3.15 28.21 -4.11
N GLY A 338 3.80 28.91 -3.21
CA GLY A 338 4.36 28.33 -1.99
C GLY A 338 4.42 29.31 -0.84
N ILE A 339 4.97 28.84 0.26
CA ILE A 339 5.33 29.64 1.44
C ILE A 339 6.82 29.92 1.34
N HIS A 340 7.22 31.18 1.57
CA HIS A 340 8.63 31.57 1.52
C HIS A 340 8.92 32.85 2.33
N GLY A 341 10.17 33.09 2.62
CA GLY A 341 10.61 34.34 3.24
C GLY A 341 10.48 35.54 2.33
N LEU A 342 10.67 36.75 2.89
CA LEU A 342 10.68 38.00 2.15
C LEU A 342 11.59 37.94 0.91
N PRO A 343 11.06 38.11 -0.32
CA PRO A 343 11.84 37.90 -1.53
C PRO A 343 12.79 39.08 -1.82
N THR A 344 13.83 38.76 -2.58
CA THR A 344 14.86 39.72 -2.97
C THR A 344 15.00 39.74 -4.50
N LEU A 345 15.12 40.91 -5.08
CA LEU A 345 15.45 41.09 -6.48
C LEU A 345 16.94 40.80 -6.72
N SER A 346 17.34 40.49 -7.97
CA SER A 346 18.76 40.32 -8.33
C SER A 346 19.62 41.59 -8.07
N SER A 347 18.96 42.74 -7.96
CA SER A 347 19.62 44.01 -7.52
C SER A 347 20.00 44.05 -6.03
N GLY A 348 19.57 43.05 -5.25
CA GLY A 348 19.72 43.00 -3.79
C GLY A 348 18.62 43.71 -3.01
N ALA A 349 17.65 44.33 -3.69
CA ALA A 349 16.53 45.00 -3.02
C ALA A 349 15.53 43.99 -2.47
N ARG A 350 15.26 44.04 -1.16
CA ARG A 350 14.25 43.21 -0.49
C ARG A 350 12.87 43.80 -0.69
N LEU A 351 11.91 42.97 -1.06
CA LEU A 351 10.52 43.37 -1.25
C LEU A 351 9.68 43.09 0.00
N TRP A 352 8.67 43.96 0.21
CA TRP A 352 7.57 43.78 1.15
C TRP A 352 7.94 43.74 2.64
N GLU A 353 9.19 44.08 3.04
CA GLU A 353 9.62 44.06 4.44
C GLU A 353 8.72 44.92 5.39
N GLY A 354 8.19 46.03 4.94
CA GLY A 354 7.24 46.85 5.68
C GLY A 354 5.76 46.58 5.41
N TYR A 355 5.43 45.49 4.68
CA TYR A 355 4.06 45.22 4.21
C TYR A 355 3.50 43.88 4.70
N LEU A 356 4.22 43.14 5.51
CA LEU A 356 3.69 41.92 6.12
C LEU A 356 2.38 42.22 6.85
N GLY A 357 1.41 41.31 6.74
CA GLY A 357 0.06 41.49 7.25
C GLY A 357 -0.91 42.09 6.25
N ARG A 358 -0.51 42.22 4.97
CA ARG A 358 -1.35 42.74 3.88
C ARG A 358 -1.18 41.90 2.62
N PRO A 359 -2.22 41.74 1.79
CA PRO A 359 -2.09 41.06 0.50
C PRO A 359 -1.13 41.86 -0.43
N VAL A 360 -0.01 41.26 -0.83
CA VAL A 360 1.02 41.91 -1.69
C VAL A 360 1.58 40.98 -2.76
N SER A 361 1.41 39.65 -2.62
CA SER A 361 1.98 38.67 -3.54
C SER A 361 1.07 38.38 -4.74
N TYR A 362 1.54 37.58 -5.66
CA TYR A 362 0.73 37.03 -6.77
C TYR A 362 0.26 35.59 -6.49
N GLY A 363 -0.06 35.30 -5.21
CA GLY A 363 -0.64 34.03 -4.77
C GLY A 363 0.24 33.22 -3.82
N CYS A 364 1.53 33.54 -3.69
CA CYS A 364 2.39 32.97 -2.66
C CYS A 364 2.02 33.49 -1.25
N ILE A 365 2.46 32.78 -0.24
CA ILE A 365 2.34 33.14 1.17
C ILE A 365 3.73 33.57 1.63
N VAL A 366 3.87 34.85 1.95
CA VAL A 366 5.15 35.47 2.33
C VAL A 366 5.19 35.69 3.83
N ILE A 367 6.27 35.25 4.48
CA ILE A 367 6.50 35.41 5.92
C ILE A 367 7.87 36.09 6.16
N GLY A 368 8.18 36.44 7.40
CA GLY A 368 9.50 36.96 7.78
C GLY A 368 10.61 35.94 7.48
N LEU A 369 11.85 36.39 7.42
CA LEU A 369 12.99 35.55 7.04
C LEU A 369 13.30 34.47 8.10
N ASP A 370 13.30 34.88 9.38
CA ASP A 370 13.59 33.97 10.48
C ASP A 370 12.45 32.96 10.66
N GLU A 371 11.21 33.40 10.49
CA GLU A 371 10.02 32.55 10.51
C GLU A 371 10.03 31.55 9.34
N ALA A 372 10.46 31.99 8.15
CA ALA A 372 10.56 31.11 6.99
C ALA A 372 11.64 30.04 7.18
N ALA A 373 12.80 30.42 7.74
CA ALA A 373 13.86 29.48 8.05
C ALA A 373 13.39 28.43 9.08
N ALA A 374 12.76 28.87 10.18
CA ALA A 374 12.27 27.96 11.22
C ALA A 374 11.15 27.05 10.70
N LEU A 375 10.20 27.57 9.92
CA LEU A 375 9.12 26.78 9.33
C LEU A 375 9.66 25.77 8.30
N TYR A 376 10.65 26.17 7.50
CA TYR A 376 11.30 25.31 6.52
C TYR A 376 11.97 24.12 7.20
N GLU A 377 12.73 24.31 8.27
CA GLU A 377 13.36 23.23 9.02
C GLU A 377 12.32 22.26 9.65
N TRP A 378 11.22 22.81 10.16
CA TRP A 378 10.17 22.01 10.78
C TRP A 378 9.33 21.21 9.75
N THR A 379 9.17 21.74 8.54
CA THR A 379 8.28 21.21 7.51
C THR A 379 8.88 20.04 6.77
N GLU A 380 8.09 19.01 6.48
CA GLU A 380 8.44 17.87 5.63
C GLU A 380 7.59 17.85 4.35
N LEU A 381 8.07 17.17 3.31
CA LEU A 381 7.25 16.91 2.11
C LEU A 381 6.02 16.07 2.50
N GLY A 382 4.86 16.49 2.05
CA GLY A 382 3.59 15.88 2.44
C GLY A 382 2.93 16.51 3.66
N THR A 383 3.55 17.49 4.34
CA THR A 383 2.90 18.26 5.42
C THR A 383 1.63 18.92 4.90
N LEU A 384 0.51 18.74 5.62
CA LEU A 384 -0.80 19.30 5.27
C LEU A 384 -0.80 20.83 5.37
N VAL A 385 -1.38 21.50 4.39
CA VAL A 385 -1.55 22.97 4.36
C VAL A 385 -3.02 23.29 4.12
N VAL A 386 -3.66 23.92 5.10
CA VAL A 386 -5.04 24.40 5.02
C VAL A 386 -5.00 25.92 4.83
N ILE A 387 -5.55 26.42 3.75
CA ILE A 387 -5.67 27.85 3.45
C ILE A 387 -7.15 28.21 3.53
N GLN A 388 -7.49 29.05 4.46
CA GLN A 388 -8.87 29.46 4.76
C GLN A 388 -9.02 30.98 4.77
N GLU A 389 -10.31 31.43 4.66
CA GLU A 389 -10.67 32.85 4.80
C GLU A 389 -10.96 33.20 6.25
#